data_b2facf4baba5f4341b7bfe2f165cf122
#
_entry.id   b2facf4baba5f4341b7bfe2f165cf122
#
_cell.length_a   1.000
_cell.length_b   1.000
_cell.length_c   1.000
_cell.angle_alpha   90.00
_cell.angle_beta   90.00
_cell.angle_gamma   90.00
#
_symmetry.space_group_name_H-M   'P 1'
#
loop_
_entity.id
_entity.type
_entity.pdbx_description
1 polymer ?
#
loop_
_entity_poly.entity_id
_entity_poly.type
_entity_poly.pdbx_seq_one_letter_code
_entity_poly.pdbx_strand_id
1 'polypeptide(L)'
;MTDTEPSRVVQASRIIAAPADAIFEQIADPARQPAWDGNDNLRSAPEGQRVRAVGDVFSMTLSQGAVRENHVVEFEEGRRIAWKPAEVGTPPIGHLWRWELEPEDGGTRVTHTYDWTELHDERRLERARSTRPANLLASIDRLAQLVEA
;
A
#
# COMPACT_ATOMS: atom_id res chain seq x y z
N MET A 1 -6.93 29.19 18.30
CA MET A 1 -6.26 29.07 17.06
C MET A 1 -6.05 27.59 16.68
N THR A 2 -6.34 27.30 15.52
CA THR A 2 -6.33 25.91 15.09
C THR A 2 -4.99 25.54 14.49
N ASP A 3 -4.55 24.35 14.80
CA ASP A 3 -3.42 23.79 14.16
C ASP A 3 -3.73 23.56 12.67
N THR A 4 -2.84 23.96 11.80
CA THR A 4 -3.03 23.82 10.37
C THR A 4 -2.28 22.61 9.80
N GLU A 5 -1.68 21.80 10.65
CA GLU A 5 -0.98 20.63 10.18
C GLU A 5 -1.95 19.68 9.48
N PRO A 6 -1.60 19.15 8.29
CA PRO A 6 -2.49 18.21 7.59
C PRO A 6 -2.66 16.91 8.37
N SER A 7 -3.75 16.23 8.12
CA SER A 7 -3.97 14.92 8.70
C SER A 7 -2.84 13.97 8.34
N ARG A 8 -2.40 13.18 9.31
CA ARG A 8 -1.38 12.16 9.09
C ARG A 8 -1.94 10.83 8.63
N VAL A 9 -3.26 10.79 8.39
CA VAL A 9 -3.91 9.64 7.78
C VAL A 9 -4.58 10.10 6.50
N VAL A 10 -4.23 9.47 5.40
CA VAL A 10 -4.74 9.82 4.06
C VAL A 10 -5.40 8.58 3.49
N GLN A 11 -6.59 8.74 2.91
CA GLN A 11 -7.34 7.61 2.36
C GLN A 11 -7.94 7.95 1.01
N ALA A 12 -8.12 6.90 0.20
CA ALA A 12 -8.94 6.94 -0.99
C ALA A 12 -9.68 5.61 -1.10
N SER A 13 -10.86 5.62 -1.72
CA SER A 13 -11.58 4.37 -1.96
C SER A 13 -12.34 4.44 -3.27
N ARG A 14 -12.64 3.24 -3.79
CA ARG A 14 -13.34 3.10 -5.05
C ARG A 14 -13.93 1.69 -5.11
N ILE A 15 -15.05 1.52 -5.82
CA ILE A 15 -15.55 0.18 -6.15
C ILE A 15 -14.87 -0.29 -7.42
N ILE A 16 -14.31 -1.51 -7.37
CA ILE A 16 -13.72 -2.16 -8.53
C ILE A 16 -14.65 -3.31 -8.93
N ALA A 17 -14.96 -3.41 -10.22
CA ALA A 17 -15.88 -4.42 -10.75
C ALA A 17 -15.17 -5.76 -10.92
N ALA A 18 -14.77 -6.36 -9.79
CA ALA A 18 -14.06 -7.63 -9.75
C ALA A 18 -14.25 -8.26 -8.36
N PRO A 19 -14.07 -9.58 -8.23
CA PRO A 19 -14.16 -10.22 -6.92
C PRO A 19 -12.95 -9.88 -6.06
N ALA A 20 -13.17 -9.88 -4.74
CA ALA A 20 -12.13 -9.50 -3.78
C ALA A 20 -10.87 -10.35 -3.89
N ASP A 21 -11.02 -11.65 -4.13
CA ASP A 21 -9.87 -12.55 -4.23
C ASP A 21 -8.94 -12.20 -5.40
N ALA A 22 -9.50 -11.81 -6.53
CA ALA A 22 -8.70 -11.41 -7.69
C ALA A 22 -7.93 -10.11 -7.42
N ILE A 23 -8.57 -9.17 -6.73
CA ILE A 23 -7.93 -7.91 -6.35
C ILE A 23 -6.84 -8.16 -5.30
N PHE A 24 -7.16 -8.95 -4.29
CA PHE A 24 -6.25 -9.20 -3.18
C PHE A 24 -4.97 -9.89 -3.65
N GLU A 25 -5.07 -10.79 -4.62
CA GLU A 25 -3.89 -11.46 -5.17
C GLU A 25 -2.90 -10.46 -5.78
N GLN A 26 -3.40 -9.42 -6.43
CA GLN A 26 -2.55 -8.38 -6.99
C GLN A 26 -1.83 -7.59 -5.90
N ILE A 27 -2.48 -7.40 -4.76
CA ILE A 27 -1.90 -6.59 -3.66
C ILE A 27 -0.93 -7.42 -2.83
N ALA A 28 -1.30 -8.65 -2.49
CA ALA A 28 -0.56 -9.47 -1.54
C ALA A 28 0.66 -10.16 -2.15
N ASP A 29 0.80 -10.15 -3.47
CA ASP A 29 1.96 -10.69 -4.15
C ASP A 29 2.89 -9.54 -4.56
N PRO A 30 4.02 -9.35 -3.87
CA PRO A 30 4.90 -8.21 -4.15
C PRO A 30 5.38 -8.12 -5.58
N ALA A 31 5.59 -9.26 -6.25
CA ALA A 31 6.06 -9.25 -7.64
C ALA A 31 5.05 -8.58 -8.58
N ARG A 32 3.79 -8.47 -8.17
CA ARG A 32 2.73 -7.85 -8.98
C ARG A 32 2.53 -6.38 -8.69
N GLN A 33 3.09 -5.88 -7.58
CA GLN A 33 2.84 -4.50 -7.13
C GLN A 33 3.33 -3.42 -8.10
N PRO A 34 4.46 -3.56 -8.78
CA PRO A 34 4.88 -2.52 -9.73
C PRO A 34 3.87 -2.28 -10.86
N ALA A 35 3.07 -3.28 -11.22
CA ALA A 35 2.09 -3.14 -12.30
C ALA A 35 0.94 -2.20 -11.92
N TRP A 36 0.60 -2.09 -10.64
CA TRP A 36 -0.52 -1.23 -10.22
C TRP A 36 -0.09 -0.02 -9.41
N ASP A 37 1.20 0.14 -9.09
CA ASP A 37 1.64 1.34 -8.38
C ASP A 37 1.44 2.56 -9.27
N GLY A 38 0.49 3.39 -8.93
CA GLY A 38 0.10 4.55 -9.73
C GLY A 38 1.05 5.72 -9.65
N ASN A 39 2.10 5.63 -8.83
CA ASN A 39 3.03 6.72 -8.62
C ASN A 39 4.44 6.38 -9.13
N ASP A 40 4.59 5.24 -9.77
CA ASP A 40 5.84 4.80 -10.39
C ASP A 40 7.03 4.76 -9.43
N ASN A 41 6.74 4.42 -8.16
CA ASN A 41 7.75 4.34 -7.12
C ASN A 41 8.38 2.95 -7.00
N LEU A 42 7.73 1.92 -7.56
CA LEU A 42 8.16 0.54 -7.41
C LEU A 42 8.72 0.01 -8.72
N ARG A 43 9.88 -0.65 -8.66
CA ARG A 43 10.52 -1.22 -9.84
C ARG A 43 10.27 -2.71 -9.95
N SER A 44 10.62 -3.48 -8.92
CA SER A 44 10.55 -4.93 -8.99
C SER A 44 10.65 -5.55 -7.61
N ALA A 45 10.12 -6.79 -7.51
CA ALA A 45 10.31 -7.61 -6.33
C ALA A 45 10.51 -9.05 -6.79
N PRO A 46 11.32 -9.84 -6.05
CA PRO A 46 11.49 -11.27 -6.38
C PRO A 46 10.15 -11.99 -6.31
N GLU A 47 9.98 -13.00 -7.13
CA GLU A 47 8.83 -13.88 -7.05
C GLU A 47 8.92 -14.76 -5.81
N GLY A 48 7.76 -15.27 -5.37
CA GLY A 48 7.71 -16.19 -4.24
C GLY A 48 7.57 -15.54 -2.88
N GLN A 49 7.26 -14.26 -2.83
CA GLN A 49 7.08 -13.54 -1.55
C GLN A 49 5.61 -13.29 -1.21
N ARG A 50 4.67 -14.01 -1.82
CA ARG A 50 3.24 -13.80 -1.55
C ARG A 50 3.01 -13.81 -0.04
N VAL A 51 2.41 -12.73 0.48
CA VAL A 51 2.16 -12.56 1.91
C VAL A 51 1.03 -13.48 2.36
N ARG A 52 1.19 -14.12 3.51
CA ARG A 52 0.20 -15.07 4.04
C ARG A 52 -0.13 -14.85 5.50
N ALA A 53 0.64 -14.02 6.22
CA ALA A 53 0.43 -13.84 7.66
C ALA A 53 1.11 -12.58 8.16
N VAL A 54 0.63 -12.09 9.30
CA VAL A 54 1.33 -11.05 10.07
C VAL A 54 2.72 -11.60 10.43
N GLY A 55 3.72 -10.73 10.31
CA GLY A 55 5.10 -11.10 10.58
C GLY A 55 5.89 -11.43 9.32
N ASP A 56 5.22 -11.66 8.21
CA ASP A 56 5.92 -11.81 6.94
C ASP A 56 6.64 -10.51 6.60
N VAL A 57 7.81 -10.64 5.97
CA VAL A 57 8.58 -9.50 5.49
C VAL A 57 8.86 -9.73 4.01
N PHE A 58 8.53 -8.74 3.18
CA PHE A 58 8.85 -8.85 1.75
C PHE A 58 9.73 -7.69 1.32
N SER A 59 10.61 -7.95 0.34
CA SER A 59 11.49 -6.93 -0.17
C SER A 59 10.92 -6.35 -1.48
N MET A 60 11.22 -5.08 -1.71
CA MET A 60 10.80 -4.35 -2.90
C MET A 60 11.91 -3.41 -3.31
N THR A 61 12.29 -3.44 -4.59
CA THR A 61 13.23 -2.48 -5.14
C THR A 61 12.45 -1.27 -5.66
N LEU A 62 12.83 -0.10 -5.19
CA LEU A 62 12.19 1.15 -5.60
C LEU A 62 12.76 1.64 -6.93
N SER A 63 12.05 2.56 -7.56
CA SER A 63 12.45 3.08 -8.88
C SER A 63 13.84 3.72 -8.87
N GLN A 64 14.24 4.35 -7.76
CA GLN A 64 15.57 4.93 -7.65
C GLN A 64 16.66 3.91 -7.26
N GLY A 65 16.31 2.64 -7.10
CA GLY A 65 17.27 1.58 -6.83
C GLY A 65 17.37 1.14 -5.39
N ALA A 66 16.82 1.91 -4.44
CA ALA A 66 16.84 1.50 -3.04
C ALA A 66 15.94 0.29 -2.80
N VAL A 67 16.29 -0.53 -1.82
CA VAL A 67 15.49 -1.70 -1.44
C VAL A 67 14.81 -1.41 -0.11
N ARG A 68 13.54 -1.79 -0.01
CA ARG A 68 12.78 -1.71 1.23
C ARG A 68 12.40 -3.09 1.71
N GLU A 69 12.43 -3.28 3.02
CA GLU A 69 11.84 -4.46 3.67
C GLU A 69 10.53 -4.03 4.27
N ASN A 70 9.45 -4.66 3.84
CA ASN A 70 8.10 -4.29 4.24
C ASN A 70 7.59 -5.30 5.26
N HIS A 71 7.35 -4.85 6.48
CA HIS A 71 6.94 -5.68 7.60
C HIS A 71 5.43 -5.73 7.69
N VAL A 72 4.84 -6.89 7.46
CA VAL A 72 3.39 -7.06 7.48
C VAL A 72 2.90 -7.05 8.92
N VAL A 73 2.02 -6.11 9.24
CA VAL A 73 1.50 -5.92 10.61
C VAL A 73 0.02 -6.22 10.73
N GLU A 74 -0.71 -6.28 9.60
CA GLU A 74 -2.12 -6.69 9.57
C GLU A 74 -2.30 -7.61 8.37
N PHE A 75 -3.07 -8.68 8.57
CA PHE A 75 -3.36 -9.58 7.48
C PHE A 75 -4.64 -10.37 7.75
N GLU A 76 -5.55 -10.31 6.78
CA GLU A 76 -6.73 -11.18 6.72
C GLU A 76 -6.93 -11.49 5.24
N GLU A 77 -6.78 -12.76 4.88
CA GLU A 77 -6.82 -13.18 3.47
C GLU A 77 -8.08 -12.65 2.76
N GLY A 78 -7.86 -11.97 1.64
CA GLY A 78 -8.96 -11.43 0.83
C GLY A 78 -9.62 -10.17 1.37
N ARG A 79 -9.22 -9.68 2.54
CA ARG A 79 -9.90 -8.57 3.21
C ARG A 79 -9.00 -7.43 3.62
N ARG A 80 -7.83 -7.73 4.16
CA ARG A 80 -6.98 -6.69 4.73
C ARG A 80 -5.52 -7.08 4.69
N ILE A 81 -4.68 -6.12 4.37
CA ILE A 81 -3.24 -6.27 4.48
C ILE A 81 -2.64 -4.89 4.76
N ALA A 82 -1.70 -4.83 5.68
CA ALA A 82 -0.98 -3.60 5.96
C ALA A 82 0.47 -3.91 6.25
N TRP A 83 1.35 -3.04 5.79
CA TRP A 83 2.78 -3.20 6.03
C TRP A 83 3.44 -1.87 6.35
N LYS A 84 4.57 -1.97 7.05
CA LYS A 84 5.41 -0.83 7.40
C LYS A 84 6.75 -0.97 6.69
N PRO A 85 7.09 -0.05 5.79
CA PRO A 85 8.38 -0.09 5.10
C PRO A 85 9.55 0.22 6.02
N ALA A 86 10.69 -0.42 5.74
CA ALA A 86 11.94 -0.17 6.45
C ALA A 86 13.11 -0.27 5.49
N GLU A 87 14.22 0.39 5.81
CA GLU A 87 15.47 0.14 5.12
C GLU A 87 16.01 -1.22 5.52
N VAL A 88 16.75 -1.86 4.63
CA VAL A 88 17.26 -3.21 4.89
C VAL A 88 18.05 -3.23 6.19
N GLY A 89 17.69 -4.18 7.06
CA GLY A 89 18.37 -4.37 8.33
C GLY A 89 17.98 -3.41 9.43
N THR A 90 16.98 -2.54 9.22
CA THR A 90 16.54 -1.60 10.24
C THR A 90 15.05 -1.79 10.54
N PRO A 91 14.59 -1.35 11.72
CA PRO A 91 13.16 -1.40 12.02
C PRO A 91 12.39 -0.34 11.22
N PRO A 92 11.07 -0.52 11.06
CA PRO A 92 10.23 0.48 10.43
C PRO A 92 10.28 1.82 11.17
N ILE A 93 10.14 2.91 10.44
CA ILE A 93 10.29 4.26 11.00
C ILE A 93 8.97 4.96 11.28
N GLY A 94 7.84 4.30 11.03
CA GLY A 94 6.56 4.81 11.53
C GLY A 94 5.50 5.12 10.50
N HIS A 95 5.71 4.82 9.23
CA HIS A 95 4.62 4.96 8.26
C HIS A 95 4.09 3.59 7.88
N LEU A 96 2.82 3.57 7.45
CA LEU A 96 2.08 2.33 7.19
C LEU A 96 1.22 2.49 5.95
N TRP A 97 1.19 1.44 5.14
CA TRP A 97 0.29 1.32 3.99
C TRP A 97 -0.72 0.23 4.30
N ARG A 98 -2.03 0.52 4.16
CA ARG A 98 -3.10 -0.44 4.42
C ARG A 98 -4.02 -0.55 3.23
N TRP A 99 -4.43 -1.77 2.93
CA TRP A 99 -5.46 -2.07 1.92
C TRP A 99 -6.59 -2.82 2.60
N GLU A 100 -7.81 -2.40 2.34
CA GLU A 100 -9.01 -3.04 2.87
C GLU A 100 -10.00 -3.27 1.74
N LEU A 101 -10.58 -4.46 1.69
CA LEU A 101 -11.50 -4.89 0.66
C LEU A 101 -12.81 -5.33 1.27
N GLU A 102 -13.94 -4.80 0.76
CA GLU A 102 -15.27 -5.20 1.19
C GLU A 102 -16.13 -5.52 -0.02
N PRO A 103 -16.73 -6.73 -0.08
CA PRO A 103 -17.68 -7.03 -1.16
C PRO A 103 -18.85 -6.06 -1.14
N GLU A 104 -19.25 -5.59 -2.30
CA GLU A 104 -20.41 -4.73 -2.47
C GLU A 104 -21.11 -5.09 -3.78
N ASP A 105 -22.32 -4.56 -3.95
CA ASP A 105 -23.03 -4.75 -5.22
C ASP A 105 -22.18 -4.22 -6.37
N GLY A 106 -21.97 -5.05 -7.37
CA GLY A 106 -21.18 -4.68 -8.53
C GLY A 106 -19.69 -4.89 -8.42
N GLY A 107 -19.21 -5.44 -7.29
CA GLY A 107 -17.80 -5.74 -7.16
C GLY A 107 -17.27 -5.68 -5.73
N THR A 108 -16.21 -4.95 -5.56
CA THR A 108 -15.51 -4.84 -4.27
C THR A 108 -15.15 -3.38 -4.01
N ARG A 109 -15.46 -2.89 -2.81
CA ARG A 109 -14.97 -1.58 -2.37
C ARG A 109 -13.54 -1.76 -1.89
N VAL A 110 -12.63 -1.01 -2.48
CA VAL A 110 -11.21 -1.03 -2.13
C VAL A 110 -10.86 0.29 -1.47
N THR A 111 -10.32 0.22 -0.26
CA THR A 111 -9.85 1.40 0.48
C THR A 111 -8.35 1.28 0.68
N HIS A 112 -7.62 2.32 0.32
CA HIS A 112 -6.18 2.38 0.51
C HIS A 112 -5.87 3.51 1.47
N THR A 113 -5.08 3.22 2.50
CA THR A 113 -4.75 4.16 3.56
C THR A 113 -3.25 4.31 3.69
N TYR A 114 -2.78 5.54 3.80
CA TYR A 114 -1.41 5.86 4.18
C TYR A 114 -1.48 6.56 5.53
N ASP A 115 -0.84 5.96 6.54
CA ASP A 115 -0.87 6.44 7.91
C ASP A 115 0.55 6.72 8.36
N TRP A 116 0.87 7.98 8.63
CA TRP A 116 2.20 8.37 9.05
C TRP A 116 2.21 9.05 10.43
N THR A 117 1.20 8.71 11.27
CA THR A 117 1.09 9.28 12.61
C THR A 117 2.32 8.98 13.48
N GLU A 118 2.96 7.83 13.26
CA GLU A 118 4.13 7.41 14.03
C GLU A 118 5.46 7.79 13.38
N LEU A 119 5.42 8.54 12.27
CA LEU A 119 6.63 8.90 11.54
C LEU A 119 7.26 10.14 12.18
N HIS A 120 8.51 10.00 12.63
CA HIS A 120 9.24 11.08 13.28
C HIS A 120 10.56 11.42 12.59
N ASP A 121 10.90 10.73 11.51
CA ASP A 121 12.13 11.00 10.75
C ASP A 121 11.93 12.26 9.90
N GLU A 122 12.58 13.34 10.27
CA GLU A 122 12.40 14.63 9.60
C GLU A 122 12.73 14.57 8.11
N ARG A 123 13.65 13.70 7.70
CA ARG A 123 14.01 13.56 6.29
C ARG A 123 12.86 13.03 5.46
N ARG A 124 11.87 12.38 6.09
CA ARG A 124 10.75 11.75 5.43
C ARG A 124 9.43 12.51 5.59
N LEU A 125 9.37 13.47 6.51
CA LEU A 125 8.11 14.16 6.81
C LEU A 125 7.59 14.96 5.63
N GLU A 126 8.46 15.61 4.87
CA GLU A 126 8.01 16.39 3.73
C GLU A 126 7.34 15.49 2.68
N ARG A 127 7.95 14.35 2.39
CA ARG A 127 7.36 13.40 1.44
C ARG A 127 6.03 12.87 1.95
N ALA A 128 5.95 12.57 3.25
CA ALA A 128 4.70 12.10 3.85
C ALA A 128 3.60 13.17 3.71
N ARG A 129 3.93 14.43 3.98
CA ARG A 129 2.96 15.53 3.84
C ARG A 129 2.50 15.71 2.41
N SER A 130 3.33 15.36 1.44
CA SER A 130 2.99 15.52 0.03
C SER A 130 2.11 14.39 -0.51
N THR A 131 1.92 13.32 0.25
CA THR A 131 1.07 12.21 -0.15
C THR A 131 -0.39 12.60 0.02
N ARG A 132 -1.14 12.55 -1.06
CA ARG A 132 -2.54 13.02 -1.10
C ARG A 132 -3.48 11.88 -1.50
N PRO A 133 -4.77 12.01 -1.24
CA PRO A 133 -5.73 10.99 -1.69
C PRO A 133 -5.60 10.65 -3.17
N ALA A 134 -5.30 11.62 -4.02
CA ALA A 134 -5.12 11.37 -5.46
C ALA A 134 -3.99 10.39 -5.75
N ASN A 135 -2.91 10.41 -4.94
CA ASN A 135 -1.81 9.46 -5.10
C ASN A 135 -2.29 8.03 -4.81
N LEU A 136 -3.11 7.87 -3.78
CA LEU A 136 -3.65 6.57 -3.41
C LEU A 136 -4.66 6.09 -4.44
N LEU A 137 -5.52 6.98 -4.91
CA LEU A 137 -6.52 6.64 -5.92
C LEU A 137 -5.87 6.20 -7.23
N ALA A 138 -4.73 6.80 -7.59
CA ALA A 138 -4.02 6.41 -8.81
C ALA A 138 -3.66 4.92 -8.80
N SER A 139 -3.25 4.39 -7.65
CA SER A 139 -2.96 2.96 -7.52
C SER A 139 -4.23 2.12 -7.59
N ILE A 140 -5.30 2.57 -6.95
CA ILE A 140 -6.59 1.85 -7.01
C ILE A 140 -7.08 1.79 -8.46
N ASP A 141 -6.95 2.90 -9.20
CA ASP A 141 -7.37 2.94 -10.59
C ASP A 141 -6.58 1.98 -11.47
N ARG A 142 -5.27 1.85 -11.23
CA ARG A 142 -4.46 0.87 -11.98
C ARG A 142 -4.84 -0.57 -11.61
N LEU A 143 -5.13 -0.83 -10.33
CA LEU A 143 -5.65 -2.13 -9.93
C LEU A 143 -6.92 -2.46 -10.70
N ALA A 144 -7.83 -1.50 -10.80
CA ALA A 144 -9.08 -1.70 -11.53
C ALA A 144 -8.79 -2.09 -12.99
N GLN A 145 -7.84 -1.41 -13.63
CA GLN A 145 -7.49 -1.71 -15.02
C GLN A 145 -6.94 -3.14 -15.17
N LEU A 146 -6.24 -3.66 -14.16
CA LEU A 146 -5.68 -5.00 -14.22
C LEU A 146 -6.72 -6.10 -14.05
N VAL A 147 -7.77 -5.85 -13.25
CA VAL A 147 -8.69 -6.91 -12.84
C VAL A 147 -10.09 -6.78 -13.43
N GLU A 148 -10.48 -5.63 -13.92
CA GLU A 148 -11.77 -5.46 -14.60
C GLU A 148 -11.64 -6.00 -16.02
N ALA A 149 -12.51 -6.89 -16.35
CA ALA A 149 -12.49 -7.52 -17.68
C ALA A 149 -13.24 -6.69 -18.71
#